data_f1b6c7258487ea56c0c7fdfc7e4e9e5f
#
_entry.id   f1b6c7258487ea56c0c7fdfc7e4e9e5f
#
_cell.length_a   1.000
_cell.length_b   1.000
_cell.length_c   1.000
_cell.angle_alpha   90.00
_cell.angle_beta   90.00
_cell.angle_gamma   90.00
#
_symmetry.space_group_name_H-M   'P 1'
#
loop_
_entity.id
_entity.type
_entity.pdbx_description
1 polymer ?
#
loop_
_entity_poly.entity_id
_entity_poly.type
_entity_poly.pdbx_seq_one_letter_code
_entity_poly.pdbx_strand_id
1 'polypeptide(L)'
;NFLVYPQPLKGDNIKGQELVNASGNKNLNVDEIYGQGKYIVTTHSGGSMLAIPVSSENPVTAMKYINLMHTDSDLLDIMLFGVPETMWKFADDGRVDLIDASWNGAHGGAWTLGNTAIQHVTTKEDPEKNKRLQEYSKDAIMHPSLGFRYVVPAELEAQLAAVVNVQ
;
A
#
# COMPACT_ATOMS: atom_id res chain seq x y z
N ASN A 1 9.90 27.00 5.23
CA ASN A 1 10.21 25.61 5.53
C ASN A 1 9.34 24.73 4.63
N PHE A 2 9.90 23.69 4.06
CA PHE A 2 9.17 22.69 3.29
C PHE A 2 9.53 21.30 3.78
N LEU A 3 8.59 20.35 3.64
CA LEU A 3 8.74 18.96 3.96
C LEU A 3 8.44 18.15 2.70
N VAL A 4 9.26 17.17 2.40
CA VAL A 4 9.01 16.18 1.34
C VAL A 4 8.57 14.88 2.00
N TYR A 5 7.41 14.39 1.59
CA TYR A 5 6.86 13.13 2.07
C TYR A 5 6.63 12.20 0.87
N PRO A 6 7.20 11.00 0.86
CA PRO A 6 6.99 10.05 -0.21
C PRO A 6 5.57 9.49 -0.15
N GLN A 7 4.88 9.52 -1.27
CA GLN A 7 3.55 8.94 -1.45
C GLN A 7 3.63 7.84 -2.51
N PRO A 8 3.39 6.58 -2.16
CA PRO A 8 3.54 5.46 -3.10
C PRO A 8 2.43 5.39 -4.14
N LEU A 9 1.23 5.89 -3.81
CA LEU A 9 0.07 5.88 -4.68
C LEU A 9 -0.45 7.30 -4.90
N LYS A 10 -0.59 7.67 -6.18
CA LYS A 10 -1.19 8.94 -6.53
C LYS A 10 -2.66 8.97 -6.15
N GLY A 11 -3.07 9.98 -5.40
CA GLY A 11 -4.47 10.18 -4.97
C GLY A 11 -4.85 9.48 -3.67
N ASP A 12 -3.90 8.82 -2.98
CA ASP A 12 -4.15 8.26 -1.65
C ASP A 12 -4.52 9.32 -0.62
N ASN A 13 -4.07 10.54 -0.85
CA ASN A 13 -4.25 11.62 0.08
C ASN A 13 -4.68 12.90 -0.66
N ILE A 14 -5.97 13.23 -0.59
CA ILE A 14 -6.50 14.42 -1.27
C ILE A 14 -5.89 15.67 -0.66
N LYS A 15 -5.12 16.41 -1.46
CA LYS A 15 -4.45 17.67 -1.04
C LYS A 15 -3.60 17.53 0.22
N GLY A 16 -3.08 16.34 0.48
CA GLY A 16 -2.26 16.06 1.66
C GLY A 16 -3.00 16.24 2.99
N GLN A 17 -4.30 16.02 3.03
CA GLN A 17 -5.12 16.28 4.22
C GLN A 17 -4.64 15.54 5.46
N GLU A 18 -4.10 14.35 5.31
CA GLU A 18 -3.54 13.59 6.44
C GLU A 18 -2.28 14.25 6.99
N LEU A 19 -1.41 14.78 6.12
CA LEU A 19 -0.23 15.53 6.54
C LEU A 19 -0.61 16.83 7.24
N VAL A 20 -1.61 17.54 6.71
CA VAL A 20 -2.17 18.74 7.34
C VAL A 20 -2.69 18.42 8.74
N ASN A 21 -3.46 17.35 8.86
CA ASN A 21 -4.03 16.92 10.15
C ASN A 21 -2.93 16.49 11.14
N ALA A 22 -1.97 15.70 10.69
CA ALA A 22 -0.85 15.23 11.53
C ALA A 22 0.05 16.36 11.99
N SER A 23 0.25 17.37 11.17
CA SER A 23 1.08 18.54 11.51
C SER A 23 0.43 19.50 12.52
N GLY A 24 -0.88 19.43 12.68
CA GLY A 24 -1.67 20.42 13.43
C GLY A 24 -1.71 21.82 12.78
N ASN A 25 -1.10 22.01 11.62
CA ASN A 25 -1.02 23.30 10.93
C ASN A 25 -2.00 23.35 9.75
N LYS A 26 -3.16 23.96 9.96
CA LYS A 26 -4.20 24.11 8.94
C LYS A 26 -3.81 24.99 7.74
N ASN A 27 -2.73 25.73 7.85
CA ASN A 27 -2.21 26.59 6.76
C ASN A 27 -1.15 25.87 5.92
N LEU A 28 -0.92 24.58 6.13
CA LEU A 28 -0.01 23.80 5.32
C LEU A 28 -0.60 23.62 3.92
N ASN A 29 0.19 23.94 2.91
CA ASN A 29 -0.15 23.67 1.52
C ASN A 29 0.65 22.47 1.06
N VAL A 30 -0.03 21.47 0.51
CA VAL A 30 0.60 20.23 0.06
C VAL A 30 0.38 20.08 -1.45
N ASP A 31 1.48 20.02 -2.18
CA ASP A 31 1.48 19.81 -3.62
C ASP A 31 2.18 18.49 -3.96
N GLU A 32 1.64 17.76 -4.93
CA GLU A 32 2.27 16.55 -5.46
C GLU A 32 3.40 16.96 -6.42
N ILE A 33 4.61 16.50 -6.13
CA ILE A 33 5.77 16.68 -7.00
C ILE A 33 6.15 15.33 -7.58
N TYR A 34 6.17 15.25 -8.91
CA TYR A 34 6.64 14.05 -9.60
C TYR A 34 8.15 14.16 -9.82
N GLY A 35 8.88 13.12 -9.41
CA GLY A 35 10.28 12.99 -9.74
C GLY A 35 10.50 12.90 -11.26
N GLN A 36 11.73 13.11 -11.71
CA GLN A 36 12.10 12.97 -13.13
C GLN A 36 11.98 11.51 -13.57
N GLY A 37 11.01 11.22 -14.43
CA GLY A 37 10.75 9.90 -14.99
C GLY A 37 9.83 9.03 -14.14
N LYS A 38 9.11 8.15 -14.83
CA LYS A 38 8.23 7.14 -14.25
C LYS A 38 8.99 5.82 -14.25
N TYR A 39 9.66 5.49 -13.16
CA TYR A 39 10.46 4.27 -13.06
C TYR A 39 9.80 3.24 -12.16
N ILE A 40 9.82 2.00 -12.62
CA ILE A 40 9.55 0.84 -11.76
C ILE A 40 10.87 0.49 -11.07
N VAL A 41 10.92 0.70 -9.77
CA VAL A 41 12.09 0.48 -8.91
C VAL A 41 11.78 -0.52 -7.82
N THR A 42 11.35 -1.71 -8.18
CA THR A 42 11.21 -2.76 -7.19
C THR A 42 12.57 -3.36 -6.91
N THR A 43 13.10 -3.10 -5.75
CA THR A 43 14.42 -3.59 -5.35
C THR A 43 14.40 -5.03 -4.87
N HIS A 44 13.24 -5.53 -4.42
CA HIS A 44 13.04 -6.90 -3.97
C HIS A 44 11.55 -7.23 -3.92
N SER A 45 11.24 -8.50 -4.01
CA SER A 45 9.88 -9.01 -3.84
C SER A 45 9.39 -8.99 -2.38
N GLY A 46 10.15 -8.35 -1.49
CA GLY A 46 9.93 -8.36 -0.06
C GLY A 46 9.31 -7.08 0.47
N GLY A 47 8.17 -6.67 -0.09
CA GLY A 47 7.27 -5.74 0.58
C GLY A 47 6.46 -6.46 1.65
N SER A 48 5.17 -6.18 1.73
CA SER A 48 4.26 -7.01 2.53
C SER A 48 4.13 -8.38 1.87
N MET A 49 4.39 -9.41 2.64
CA MET A 49 4.28 -10.80 2.18
C MET A 49 3.31 -11.57 3.06
N LEU A 50 2.47 -12.36 2.42
CA LEU A 50 1.64 -13.36 3.09
C LEU A 50 2.29 -14.73 2.90
N ALA A 51 2.39 -15.48 3.98
CA ALA A 51 2.96 -16.81 3.94
C ALA A 51 2.05 -17.81 4.64
N ILE A 52 2.02 -19.03 4.12
CA ILE A 52 1.35 -20.18 4.76
C ILE A 52 2.43 -21.00 5.43
N PRO A 53 2.43 -21.12 6.77
CA PRO A 53 3.45 -21.91 7.46
C PRO A 53 3.30 -23.41 7.14
N VAL A 54 4.41 -24.13 7.20
CA VAL A 54 4.43 -25.60 6.97
C VAL A 54 3.56 -26.34 8.00
N SER A 55 3.37 -25.77 9.19
CA SER A 55 2.49 -26.28 10.24
C SER A 55 1.00 -26.06 10.00
N SER A 56 0.60 -25.42 8.91
CA SER A 56 -0.81 -25.20 8.62
C SER A 56 -1.55 -26.51 8.39
N GLU A 57 -2.63 -26.74 9.12
CA GLU A 57 -3.49 -27.92 8.95
C GLU A 57 -4.32 -27.85 7.65
N ASN A 58 -4.57 -26.65 7.14
CA ASN A 58 -5.41 -26.43 5.97
C ASN A 58 -4.77 -25.46 4.95
N PRO A 59 -3.61 -25.80 4.37
CA PRO A 59 -2.88 -24.87 3.50
C PRO A 59 -3.64 -24.52 2.22
N VAL A 60 -4.45 -25.43 1.69
CA VAL A 60 -5.29 -25.18 0.51
C VAL A 60 -6.38 -24.14 0.81
N THR A 61 -7.02 -24.23 1.96
CA THR A 61 -8.02 -23.24 2.38
C THR A 61 -7.38 -21.88 2.63
N ALA A 62 -6.22 -21.85 3.26
CA ALA A 62 -5.45 -20.63 3.45
C ALA A 62 -5.07 -19.97 2.11
N MET A 63 -4.64 -20.76 1.12
CA MET A 63 -4.34 -20.24 -0.22
C MET A 63 -5.58 -19.72 -0.93
N LYS A 64 -6.73 -20.38 -0.79
CA LYS A 64 -8.01 -19.86 -1.34
C LYS A 64 -8.39 -18.52 -0.72
N TYR A 65 -8.21 -18.37 0.58
CA TYR A 65 -8.45 -17.11 1.26
C TYR A 65 -7.53 -16.00 0.74
N ILE A 66 -6.22 -16.26 0.64
CA ILE A 66 -5.28 -15.30 0.07
C ILE A 66 -5.68 -14.92 -1.36
N ASN A 67 -6.08 -15.90 -2.18
CA ASN A 67 -6.53 -15.62 -3.55
C ASN A 67 -7.76 -14.71 -3.56
N LEU A 68 -8.75 -14.94 -2.69
CA LEU A 68 -9.94 -14.09 -2.58
C LEU A 68 -9.57 -12.66 -2.21
N MET A 69 -8.61 -12.44 -1.30
CA MET A 69 -8.12 -11.10 -0.95
C MET A 69 -7.50 -10.35 -2.15
N HIS A 70 -7.18 -11.05 -3.23
CA HIS A 70 -6.61 -10.46 -4.45
C HIS A 70 -7.61 -10.38 -5.61
N THR A 71 -8.79 -10.99 -5.48
CA THR A 71 -9.75 -11.11 -6.59
C THR A 71 -11.18 -10.68 -6.23
N ASP A 72 -11.50 -10.57 -4.94
CA ASP A 72 -12.83 -10.24 -4.43
C ASP A 72 -12.76 -8.91 -3.67
N SER A 73 -13.33 -7.86 -4.26
CA SER A 73 -13.34 -6.51 -3.69
C SER A 73 -14.19 -6.43 -2.44
N ASP A 74 -15.32 -7.13 -2.40
CA ASP A 74 -16.27 -7.05 -1.28
C ASP A 74 -15.66 -7.67 -0.02
N LEU A 75 -15.00 -8.83 -0.17
CA LEU A 75 -14.27 -9.44 0.93
C LEU A 75 -13.13 -8.56 1.42
N LEU A 76 -12.38 -7.98 0.47
CA LEU A 76 -11.27 -7.07 0.80
C LEU A 76 -11.78 -5.85 1.58
N ASP A 77 -12.88 -5.24 1.16
CA ASP A 77 -13.46 -4.09 1.83
C ASP A 77 -13.99 -4.42 3.24
N ILE A 78 -14.59 -5.59 3.43
CA ILE A 78 -14.98 -6.06 4.77
C ILE A 78 -13.76 -6.18 5.68
N MET A 79 -12.67 -6.72 5.16
CA MET A 79 -11.43 -6.85 5.94
C MET A 79 -10.76 -5.51 6.23
N LEU A 80 -10.92 -4.53 5.34
CA LEU A 80 -10.35 -3.18 5.49
C LEU A 80 -11.21 -2.27 6.37
N PHE A 81 -12.52 -2.28 6.17
CA PHE A 81 -13.43 -1.29 6.72
C PHE A 81 -14.40 -1.85 7.76
N GLY A 82 -14.44 -3.18 7.95
CA GLY A 82 -15.31 -3.83 8.92
C GLY A 82 -16.70 -4.15 8.38
N VAL A 83 -17.72 -4.09 9.26
CA VAL A 83 -19.08 -4.53 8.96
C VAL A 83 -19.82 -3.51 8.09
N PRO A 84 -20.31 -3.91 6.90
CA PRO A 84 -21.11 -3.05 6.04
C PRO A 84 -22.36 -2.51 6.78
N GLU A 85 -22.83 -1.35 6.39
CA GLU A 85 -23.99 -0.63 6.91
C GLU A 85 -23.87 -0.22 8.41
N THR A 86 -22.87 -0.74 9.10
CA THR A 86 -22.59 -0.39 10.50
C THR A 86 -21.35 0.50 10.61
N MET A 87 -20.26 0.09 9.97
CA MET A 87 -18.98 0.79 10.04
C MET A 87 -18.68 1.57 8.76
N TRP A 88 -19.24 1.14 7.66
CA TRP A 88 -19.13 1.80 6.37
C TRP A 88 -20.33 1.49 5.49
N LYS A 89 -20.54 2.28 4.46
CA LYS A 89 -21.56 2.08 3.43
C LYS A 89 -21.05 2.59 2.09
N PHE A 90 -21.71 2.23 1.01
CA PHE A 90 -21.46 2.87 -0.27
C PHE A 90 -22.15 4.24 -0.33
N ALA A 91 -21.42 5.25 -0.79
CA ALA A 91 -21.95 6.53 -1.20
C ALA A 91 -22.64 6.39 -2.58
N ASP A 92 -23.38 7.42 -2.99
CA ASP A 92 -24.12 7.43 -4.26
C ASP A 92 -23.22 7.27 -5.49
N ASP A 93 -21.96 7.62 -5.38
CA ASP A 93 -20.94 7.49 -6.43
C ASP A 93 -20.16 6.16 -6.38
N GLY A 94 -20.55 5.23 -5.52
CA GLY A 94 -19.94 3.91 -5.38
C GLY A 94 -18.64 3.89 -4.57
N ARG A 95 -18.23 5.01 -3.98
CA ARG A 95 -17.10 5.04 -3.05
C ARG A 95 -17.51 4.62 -1.64
N VAL A 96 -16.55 4.16 -0.87
CA VAL A 96 -16.77 3.80 0.54
C VAL A 96 -16.84 5.06 1.41
N ASP A 97 -17.94 5.23 2.10
CA ASP A 97 -18.13 6.25 3.13
C ASP A 97 -18.03 5.62 4.52
N LEU A 98 -17.05 6.04 5.31
CA LEU A 98 -16.78 5.49 6.63
C LEU A 98 -17.74 6.12 7.65
N ILE A 99 -18.58 5.31 8.27
CA ILE A 99 -19.50 5.68 9.36
C ILE A 99 -18.73 5.67 10.68
N ASP A 100 -17.97 4.59 10.92
CA ASP A 100 -17.13 4.43 12.11
C ASP A 100 -15.72 4.00 11.68
N ALA A 101 -14.78 4.90 11.83
CA ALA A 101 -13.36 4.66 11.48
C ALA A 101 -12.56 4.03 12.63
N SER A 102 -13.21 3.53 13.69
CA SER A 102 -12.53 2.86 14.81
C SER A 102 -11.99 1.49 14.42
N TRP A 103 -12.58 0.84 13.41
CA TRP A 103 -12.06 -0.40 12.86
C TRP A 103 -10.75 -0.16 12.10
N ASN A 104 -9.75 -0.90 12.48
CA ASN A 104 -8.44 -0.87 11.83
C ASN A 104 -8.02 -2.31 11.50
N GLY A 105 -8.80 -2.97 10.67
CA GLY A 105 -8.64 -4.39 10.32
C GLY A 105 -7.37 -4.69 9.53
N ALA A 106 -6.89 -3.70 8.79
CA ALA A 106 -5.61 -3.80 8.09
C ALA A 106 -4.76 -2.59 8.45
N HIS A 107 -3.83 -2.76 9.38
CA HIS A 107 -2.83 -1.74 9.70
C HIS A 107 -2.09 -1.31 8.43
N GLY A 108 -2.44 -0.14 7.88
CA GLY A 108 -1.80 0.42 6.69
C GLY A 108 -2.53 0.23 5.36
N GLY A 109 -3.68 -0.45 5.30
CA GLY A 109 -4.50 -0.55 4.09
C GLY A 109 -4.34 -1.86 3.29
N ALA A 110 -4.97 -1.92 2.12
CA ALA A 110 -5.06 -3.13 1.30
C ALA A 110 -3.71 -3.73 0.90
N TRP A 111 -2.67 -2.91 0.76
CA TRP A 111 -1.33 -3.37 0.39
C TRP A 111 -0.71 -4.37 1.39
N THR A 112 -1.24 -4.44 2.61
CA THR A 112 -0.80 -5.41 3.63
C THR A 112 -1.51 -6.75 3.53
N LEU A 113 -2.72 -6.79 2.94
CA LEU A 113 -3.57 -7.96 2.93
C LEU A 113 -3.85 -8.53 1.54
N GLY A 114 -3.89 -7.68 0.51
CA GLY A 114 -4.37 -8.10 -0.79
C GLY A 114 -4.00 -7.13 -1.91
N ASN A 115 -4.87 -7.03 -2.90
CA ASN A 115 -4.65 -6.24 -4.10
C ASN A 115 -5.28 -4.85 -3.98
N THR A 116 -4.45 -3.82 -3.83
CA THR A 116 -4.92 -2.42 -3.76
C THR A 116 -5.68 -1.94 -4.99
N ALA A 117 -5.48 -2.58 -6.15
CA ALA A 117 -6.12 -2.16 -7.39
C ALA A 117 -7.62 -2.50 -7.45
N ILE A 118 -8.08 -3.45 -6.63
CA ILE A 118 -9.50 -3.83 -6.55
C ILE A 118 -10.25 -3.22 -5.36
N GLN A 119 -9.52 -2.59 -4.43
CA GLN A 119 -10.12 -1.89 -3.29
C GLN A 119 -11.03 -0.77 -3.76
N HIS A 120 -12.23 -0.64 -3.17
CA HIS A 120 -13.05 0.54 -3.40
C HIS A 120 -12.42 1.77 -2.77
N VAL A 121 -12.44 2.86 -3.53
CA VAL A 121 -11.89 4.14 -3.08
C VAL A 121 -12.80 4.75 -2.03
N THR A 122 -12.22 5.31 -0.98
CA THR A 122 -13.03 6.00 0.05
C THR A 122 -13.42 7.41 -0.39
N THR A 123 -14.46 7.97 0.24
CA THR A 123 -14.90 9.36 -0.03
C THR A 123 -13.85 10.39 0.34
N LYS A 124 -12.83 10.01 1.14
CA LYS A 124 -11.71 10.87 1.52
C LYS A 124 -10.55 10.86 0.52
N GLU A 125 -10.59 9.93 -0.44
CA GLU A 125 -9.55 9.77 -1.46
C GLU A 125 -10.00 10.37 -2.81
N ASP A 126 -9.04 10.54 -3.72
CA ASP A 126 -9.34 10.94 -5.10
C ASP A 126 -10.17 9.86 -5.79
N PRO A 127 -11.38 10.15 -6.31
CA PRO A 127 -12.23 9.16 -6.97
C PRO A 127 -11.54 8.52 -8.19
N GLU A 128 -10.59 9.20 -8.82
CA GLU A 128 -9.82 8.72 -9.97
C GLU A 128 -8.53 7.98 -9.56
N LYS A 129 -8.29 7.74 -8.27
CA LYS A 129 -7.07 7.14 -7.73
C LYS A 129 -6.61 5.89 -8.49
N ASN A 130 -7.48 4.91 -8.60
CA ASN A 130 -7.14 3.63 -9.24
C ASN A 130 -6.85 3.80 -10.73
N LYS A 131 -7.61 4.65 -11.42
CA LYS A 131 -7.39 4.97 -12.83
C LYS A 131 -6.05 5.69 -13.03
N ARG A 132 -5.76 6.68 -12.21
CA ARG A 132 -4.49 7.42 -12.27
C ARG A 132 -3.29 6.52 -11.98
N LEU A 133 -3.42 5.57 -11.05
CA LEU A 133 -2.39 4.59 -10.77
C LEU A 133 -2.11 3.71 -12.00
N GLN A 134 -3.17 3.23 -12.67
CA GLN A 134 -3.02 2.44 -13.89
C GLN A 134 -2.38 3.24 -15.02
N GLU A 135 -2.83 4.48 -15.25
CA GLU A 135 -2.26 5.38 -16.25
C GLU A 135 -0.80 5.72 -15.96
N TYR A 136 -0.47 5.96 -14.69
CA TYR A 136 0.89 6.22 -14.27
C TYR A 136 1.81 5.01 -14.50
N SER A 137 1.31 3.81 -14.23
CA SER A 137 2.08 2.57 -14.36
C SER A 137 2.24 2.12 -15.80
N LYS A 138 1.30 2.48 -16.69
CA LYS A 138 1.29 2.03 -18.09
C LYS A 138 2.53 2.43 -18.87
N ASP A 139 3.05 3.64 -18.63
CA ASP A 139 4.19 4.21 -19.32
C ASP A 139 5.47 4.14 -18.47
N ALA A 140 5.45 3.38 -17.38
CA ALA A 140 6.59 3.31 -16.49
C ALA A 140 7.72 2.48 -17.10
N ILE A 141 8.93 3.01 -17.00
CA ILE A 141 10.14 2.41 -17.54
C ILE A 141 10.80 1.56 -16.44
N MET A 142 11.23 0.37 -16.76
CA MET A 142 12.04 -0.43 -15.84
C MET A 142 13.36 0.27 -15.57
N HIS A 143 13.61 0.57 -14.30
CA HIS A 143 14.90 1.15 -13.91
C HIS A 143 16.03 0.14 -14.19
N PRO A 144 17.20 0.58 -14.67
CA PRO A 144 18.31 -0.34 -14.97
C PRO A 144 18.78 -1.19 -13.79
N SER A 145 18.54 -0.74 -12.56
CA SER A 145 18.83 -1.51 -11.34
C SER A 145 17.73 -2.49 -10.94
N LEU A 146 16.63 -2.59 -11.70
CA LEU A 146 15.55 -3.52 -11.38
C LEU A 146 16.07 -4.96 -11.46
N GLY A 147 15.91 -5.70 -10.35
CA GLY A 147 16.42 -7.06 -10.24
C GLY A 147 17.89 -7.17 -9.85
N PHE A 148 18.61 -6.05 -9.72
CA PHE A 148 19.97 -6.07 -9.19
C PHE A 148 19.97 -6.54 -7.75
N ARG A 149 20.74 -7.57 -7.48
CA ARG A 149 20.99 -8.07 -6.14
C ARG A 149 22.50 -8.11 -5.89
N TYR A 150 22.94 -7.35 -4.91
CA TYR A 150 24.32 -7.46 -4.47
C TYR A 150 24.53 -8.81 -3.75
N VAL A 151 25.45 -9.60 -4.26
CA VAL A 151 25.89 -10.83 -3.60
C VAL A 151 27.13 -10.49 -2.79
N VAL A 152 27.04 -10.65 -1.49
CA VAL A 152 28.17 -10.39 -0.59
C VAL A 152 29.28 -11.39 -0.89
N PRO A 153 30.52 -10.96 -1.21
CA PRO A 153 31.64 -11.87 -1.33
C PRO A 153 31.90 -12.60 -0.02
N ALA A 154 32.30 -13.86 -0.10
CA ALA A 154 32.48 -14.71 1.09
C ALA A 154 33.46 -14.10 2.12
N GLU A 155 34.49 -13.40 1.66
CA GLU A 155 35.46 -12.71 2.48
C GLU A 155 34.89 -11.52 3.28
N LEU A 156 33.72 -11.00 2.90
CA LEU A 156 33.06 -9.88 3.56
C LEU A 156 31.89 -10.33 4.45
N GLU A 157 31.47 -11.59 4.40
CA GLU A 157 30.32 -12.09 5.18
C GLU A 157 30.48 -11.91 6.69
N ALA A 158 31.68 -12.16 7.22
CA ALA A 158 31.97 -12.00 8.65
C ALA A 158 31.91 -10.53 9.06
N GLN A 159 32.34 -9.61 8.22
CA GLN A 159 32.27 -8.16 8.48
C GLN A 159 30.83 -7.67 8.44
N LEU A 160 30.05 -8.14 7.48
CA LEU A 160 28.63 -7.81 7.39
C LEU A 160 27.86 -8.32 8.62
N ALA A 161 28.11 -9.55 9.05
CA ALA A 161 27.50 -10.11 10.27
C ALA A 161 27.86 -9.29 11.51
N ALA A 162 29.09 -8.81 11.61
CA ALA A 162 29.50 -7.94 12.72
C ALA A 162 28.74 -6.60 12.73
N VAL A 163 28.48 -6.00 11.56
CA VAL A 163 27.72 -4.74 11.44
C VAL A 163 26.23 -4.96 11.78
N VAL A 164 25.63 -6.05 11.35
CA VAL A 164 24.21 -6.36 11.61
C VAL A 164 23.97 -6.62 13.11
N ASN A 165 24.95 -7.18 13.81
CA ASN A 165 24.82 -7.46 15.26
C ASN A 165 25.02 -6.23 16.17
N VAL A 166 25.32 -5.05 15.62
CA VAL A 166 25.49 -3.79 16.37
C VAL A 166 24.20 -2.95 16.42
N GLN A 167 23.15 -3.36 15.69
CA GLN A 167 21.82 -2.76 15.74
C GLN A 167 20.95 -3.45 16.79
#